data_f63cc5159772cc3958bf3f9ed028e682
#
_entry.id   f63cc5159772cc3958bf3f9ed028e682
#
_cell.length_a   1.000
_cell.length_b   1.000
_cell.length_c   1.000
_cell.angle_alpha   90.00
_cell.angle_beta   90.00
_cell.angle_gamma   90.00
#
_symmetry.space_group_name_H-M   'P 1'
#
loop_
_entity.id
_entity.type
_entity.pdbx_description
1 polymer ?
#
loop_
_entity_poly.entity_id
_entity_poly.type
_entity_poly.pdbx_seq_one_letter_code
_entity_poly.pdbx_strand_id
1 'polypeptide(L)'
;NPYIFKEKYDKYKNGLDGMKIDLLKNFRSRSEVLDNINIIFNKVMDDEIGNADYTSSHQMVFGNTTYIEEGKTEHDNNMVIYTYNTDSKEYSKEEIEIFAIAKDIQEKIEYNYPVLDKNTNTLRPVTYKDFCIIMDRNSTFDLTKKIFEFLSIPLSLYKDEELNNGYDIYIIK
;
A
#
# COMPACT_ATOMS: atom_id res chain seq x y z
N ASN A 1 -14.20 17.13 4.54
CA ASN A 1 -15.03 17.57 3.41
C ASN A 1 -14.12 18.08 2.28
N PRO A 2 -14.05 17.41 1.12
CA PRO A 2 -13.17 17.79 -0.01
C PRO A 2 -13.42 19.22 -0.52
N TYR A 3 -14.66 19.69 -0.50
CA TYR A 3 -15.03 21.02 -0.98
C TYR A 3 -14.38 22.15 -0.17
N ILE A 4 -14.31 22.02 1.15
CA ILE A 4 -13.65 23.03 2.01
C ILE A 4 -12.16 23.09 1.70
N PHE A 5 -11.55 21.94 1.42
CA PHE A 5 -10.15 21.87 1.06
C PHE A 5 -9.91 22.53 -0.30
N LYS A 6 -10.75 22.21 -1.31
CA LYS A 6 -10.66 22.81 -2.64
C LYS A 6 -10.85 24.33 -2.60
N GLU A 7 -11.82 24.83 -1.85
CA GLU A 7 -12.04 26.28 -1.70
C GLU A 7 -10.79 26.98 -1.15
N LYS A 8 -10.16 26.43 -0.12
CA LYS A 8 -8.92 26.98 0.43
C LYS A 8 -7.76 26.87 -0.55
N TYR A 9 -7.65 25.75 -1.24
CA TYR A 9 -6.64 25.53 -2.27
C TYR A 9 -6.71 26.60 -3.36
N ASP A 10 -7.91 26.86 -3.90
CA ASP A 10 -8.14 27.85 -4.96
C ASP A 10 -7.85 29.27 -4.47
N LYS A 11 -8.26 29.62 -3.24
CA LYS A 11 -7.95 30.91 -2.62
C LYS A 11 -6.44 31.13 -2.50
N TYR A 12 -5.72 30.16 -1.94
CA TYR A 12 -4.27 30.28 -1.72
C TYR A 12 -3.45 30.22 -3.01
N LYS A 13 -3.93 29.46 -4.01
CA LYS A 13 -3.34 29.44 -5.36
C LYS A 13 -3.37 30.83 -6.01
N ASN A 14 -4.42 31.58 -5.75
CA ASN A 14 -4.61 32.94 -6.26
C ASN A 14 -4.02 34.03 -5.34
N GLY A 15 -3.31 33.64 -4.28
CA GLY A 15 -2.69 34.59 -3.33
C GLY A 15 -3.69 35.32 -2.42
N LEU A 16 -4.92 34.80 -2.27
CA LEU A 16 -5.96 35.36 -1.42
C LEU A 16 -5.90 34.69 -0.04
N ASP A 17 -5.80 35.47 1.02
CA ASP A 17 -5.84 35.03 2.43
C ASP A 17 -4.71 34.04 2.85
N GLY A 18 -3.68 33.86 2.02
CA GLY A 18 -2.59 32.96 2.33
C GLY A 18 -1.72 32.59 1.14
N MET A 19 -0.82 31.65 1.34
CA MET A 19 0.11 31.15 0.32
C MET A 19 -0.03 29.63 0.21
N LYS A 20 -0.05 29.12 -1.03
CA LYS A 20 0.01 27.70 -1.31
C LYS A 20 1.47 27.26 -1.44
N ILE A 21 1.82 26.19 -0.74
CA ILE A 21 3.13 25.51 -0.87
C ILE A 21 2.87 24.07 -1.30
N ASP A 22 3.38 23.70 -2.46
CA ASP A 22 3.23 22.34 -3.00
C ASP A 22 4.43 21.47 -2.59
N LEU A 23 4.16 20.40 -1.87
CA LEU A 23 5.14 19.38 -1.52
C LEU A 23 5.02 18.20 -2.50
N LEU A 24 5.55 18.35 -3.70
CA LEU A 24 5.38 17.39 -4.79
C LEU A 24 6.32 16.20 -4.70
N LYS A 25 7.50 16.37 -4.11
CA LYS A 25 8.52 15.32 -4.07
C LYS A 25 8.28 14.31 -2.98
N ASN A 26 8.21 13.04 -3.38
CA ASN A 26 8.17 11.90 -2.49
C ASN A 26 9.57 11.29 -2.34
N PHE A 27 10.07 11.25 -1.10
CA PHE A 27 11.40 10.72 -0.76
C PHE A 27 11.35 9.32 -0.15
N ARG A 28 10.14 8.75 0.04
CA ARG A 28 9.94 7.46 0.69
C ARG A 28 9.89 6.31 -0.31
N SER A 29 9.19 6.51 -1.41
CA SER A 29 8.87 5.46 -2.37
C SER A 29 9.85 5.45 -3.53
N ARG A 30 10.01 4.29 -4.14
CA ARG A 30 10.73 4.14 -5.41
C ARG A 30 9.95 4.79 -6.55
N SER A 31 10.65 5.12 -7.65
CA SER A 31 10.03 5.73 -8.84
C SER A 31 8.93 4.83 -9.41
N GLU A 32 9.18 3.53 -9.52
CA GLU A 32 8.24 2.55 -10.10
C GLU A 32 6.90 2.52 -9.36
N VAL A 33 6.92 2.67 -8.03
CA VAL A 33 5.72 2.75 -7.22
C VAL A 33 4.93 4.03 -7.53
N LEU A 34 5.62 5.16 -7.61
CA LEU A 34 5.00 6.45 -7.89
C LEU A 34 4.43 6.51 -9.30
N ASP A 35 5.17 5.99 -10.29
CA ASP A 35 4.75 5.97 -11.68
C ASP A 35 3.49 5.12 -11.86
N ASN A 36 3.44 3.94 -11.25
CA ASN A 36 2.25 3.08 -11.28
C ASN A 36 1.04 3.73 -10.58
N ILE A 37 1.26 4.39 -9.44
CA ILE A 37 0.19 5.14 -8.76
C ILE A 37 -0.29 6.29 -9.64
N ASN A 38 0.62 7.05 -10.25
CA ASN A 38 0.28 8.15 -11.15
C ASN A 38 -0.54 7.67 -12.37
N ILE A 39 -0.19 6.49 -12.94
CA ILE A 39 -0.96 5.89 -14.05
C ILE A 39 -2.41 5.64 -13.64
N ILE A 40 -2.63 5.09 -12.45
CA ILE A 40 -3.99 4.82 -11.94
C ILE A 40 -4.73 6.13 -11.71
N PHE A 41 -4.14 7.04 -10.95
CA PHE A 41 -4.82 8.27 -10.56
C PHE A 41 -5.08 9.21 -11.75
N ASN A 42 -4.22 9.21 -12.77
CA ASN A 42 -4.48 9.91 -14.03
C ASN A 42 -5.70 9.39 -14.77
N LYS A 43 -6.15 8.16 -14.50
CA LYS A 43 -7.32 7.56 -15.13
C LYS A 43 -8.61 7.73 -14.32
N VAL A 44 -8.48 7.81 -12.99
CA VAL A 44 -9.64 7.79 -12.09
C VAL A 44 -9.92 9.12 -11.41
N MET A 45 -8.99 10.07 -11.44
CA MET A 45 -9.16 11.38 -10.80
C MET A 45 -9.17 12.52 -11.83
N ASP A 46 -10.23 13.30 -11.79
CA ASP A 46 -10.39 14.53 -12.51
C ASP A 46 -11.19 15.55 -11.67
N ASP A 47 -11.60 16.68 -12.27
CA ASP A 47 -12.40 17.68 -11.57
C ASP A 47 -13.79 17.18 -11.16
N GLU A 48 -14.34 16.18 -11.84
CA GLU A 48 -15.64 15.57 -11.51
C GLU A 48 -15.49 14.47 -10.47
N ILE A 49 -14.43 13.64 -10.62
CA ILE A 49 -14.13 12.52 -9.72
C ILE A 49 -12.92 12.89 -8.87
N GLY A 50 -13.13 13.17 -7.60
CA GLY A 50 -12.07 13.55 -6.66
C GLY A 50 -11.82 15.04 -6.52
N ASN A 51 -12.45 15.89 -7.34
CA ASN A 51 -12.28 17.35 -7.31
C ASN A 51 -10.82 17.82 -7.39
N ALA A 52 -10.01 17.12 -8.18
CA ALA A 52 -8.61 17.44 -8.34
C ALA A 52 -8.15 17.17 -9.78
N ASP A 53 -7.54 18.17 -10.40
CA ASP A 53 -6.83 17.97 -11.66
C ASP A 53 -5.50 17.28 -11.37
N TYR A 54 -5.55 15.94 -11.32
CA TYR A 54 -4.38 15.12 -10.98
C TYR A 54 -3.28 15.25 -12.02
N THR A 55 -3.65 15.36 -13.27
CA THR A 55 -2.72 15.36 -14.41
C THR A 55 -1.79 16.57 -14.42
N SER A 56 -2.31 17.75 -14.04
CA SER A 56 -1.55 18.99 -14.16
C SER A 56 -0.77 19.38 -12.92
N SER A 57 -1.21 19.00 -11.71
CA SER A 57 -0.64 19.60 -10.50
C SER A 57 -0.55 18.69 -9.27
N HIS A 58 -1.07 17.47 -9.32
CA HIS A 58 -1.15 16.60 -8.14
C HIS A 58 -0.36 15.30 -8.27
N GLN A 59 0.32 15.07 -9.40
CA GLN A 59 1.16 13.89 -9.58
C GLN A 59 2.29 13.86 -8.55
N MET A 60 2.54 12.68 -8.01
CA MET A 60 3.68 12.45 -7.14
C MET A 60 4.98 12.42 -7.94
N VAL A 61 5.96 13.19 -7.50
CA VAL A 61 7.27 13.28 -8.15
C VAL A 61 8.31 12.55 -7.33
N PHE A 62 9.07 11.68 -7.97
CA PHE A 62 10.18 10.97 -7.35
C PHE A 62 11.25 11.96 -6.88
N GLY A 63 11.69 11.81 -5.63
CA GLY A 63 12.67 12.72 -5.01
C GLY A 63 13.87 12.03 -4.38
N ASN A 64 13.84 10.71 -4.18
CA ASN A 64 14.89 9.98 -3.49
C ASN A 64 15.91 9.40 -4.48
N THR A 65 16.98 10.15 -4.76
CA THR A 65 18.02 9.75 -5.70
C THR A 65 18.86 8.55 -5.23
N THR A 66 18.81 8.20 -3.95
CA THR A 66 19.53 7.04 -3.40
C THR A 66 19.11 5.74 -4.11
N TYR A 67 17.85 5.60 -4.48
CA TYR A 67 17.36 4.41 -5.23
C TYR A 67 17.90 4.33 -6.68
N ILE A 68 18.46 5.41 -7.22
CA ILE A 68 19.01 5.42 -8.59
C ILE A 68 20.43 4.85 -8.59
N GLU A 69 21.19 5.08 -7.52
CA GLU A 69 22.61 4.75 -7.41
C GLU A 69 22.85 3.25 -7.10
N GLU A 70 21.83 2.55 -6.61
CA GLU A 70 21.94 1.17 -6.16
C GLU A 70 21.96 0.13 -7.28
N GLY A 71 21.92 0.58 -8.53
CA GLY A 71 21.84 -0.32 -9.67
C GLY A 71 20.42 -0.86 -9.90
N LYS A 72 20.17 -1.30 -11.11
CA LYS A 72 18.91 -1.96 -11.46
C LYS A 72 18.90 -3.34 -10.81
N THR A 73 17.91 -3.61 -9.96
CA THR A 73 17.61 -4.97 -9.58
C THR A 73 17.21 -5.73 -10.85
N GLU A 74 17.57 -7.00 -10.97
CA GLU A 74 17.13 -7.85 -12.10
C GLU A 74 15.62 -8.06 -12.13
N HIS A 75 14.93 -7.63 -11.05
CA HIS A 75 13.49 -7.78 -10.88
C HIS A 75 12.75 -6.50 -11.20
N ASP A 76 11.67 -6.66 -11.93
CA ASP A 76 10.71 -5.61 -12.21
C ASP A 76 9.93 -5.28 -10.93
N ASN A 77 10.11 -4.06 -10.43
CA ASN A 77 9.38 -3.57 -9.24
C ASN A 77 8.03 -2.93 -9.62
N ASN A 78 7.49 -3.27 -10.78
CA ASN A 78 6.20 -2.78 -11.22
C ASN A 78 5.04 -3.36 -10.39
N MET A 79 3.93 -2.64 -10.43
CA MET A 79 2.69 -3.09 -9.83
C MET A 79 2.16 -4.32 -10.57
N VAL A 80 1.77 -5.34 -9.81
CA VAL A 80 1.11 -6.53 -10.34
C VAL A 80 -0.38 -6.48 -9.98
N ILE A 81 -1.24 -6.67 -10.98
CA ILE A 81 -2.69 -6.74 -10.81
C ILE A 81 -3.10 -8.20 -11.01
N TYR A 82 -3.61 -8.82 -9.97
CA TYR A 82 -4.20 -10.15 -10.05
C TYR A 82 -5.69 -10.05 -10.35
N THR A 83 -6.13 -10.76 -11.39
CA THR A 83 -7.55 -10.93 -11.69
C THR A 83 -7.94 -12.39 -11.46
N TYR A 84 -9.09 -12.62 -10.89
CA TYR A 84 -9.58 -13.96 -10.60
C TYR A 84 -11.06 -14.10 -10.88
N ASN A 85 -11.49 -15.34 -11.21
CA ASN A 85 -12.89 -15.65 -11.40
C ASN A 85 -13.57 -15.90 -10.05
N THR A 86 -14.69 -15.23 -9.83
CA THR A 86 -15.50 -15.33 -8.61
C THR A 86 -16.62 -16.37 -8.70
N ASP A 87 -16.76 -17.08 -9.82
CA ASP A 87 -17.83 -18.05 -10.05
C ASP A 87 -17.57 -19.40 -9.34
N SER A 88 -16.50 -19.51 -8.55
CA SER A 88 -16.23 -20.71 -7.77
C SER A 88 -17.35 -20.96 -6.77
N LYS A 89 -17.86 -22.20 -6.73
CA LYS A 89 -18.81 -22.66 -5.71
C LYS A 89 -18.11 -23.24 -4.47
N GLU A 90 -16.81 -23.44 -4.54
CA GLU A 90 -16.01 -24.09 -3.50
C GLU A 90 -15.38 -23.09 -2.55
N TYR A 91 -15.03 -21.89 -3.04
CA TYR A 91 -14.33 -20.87 -2.27
C TYR A 91 -15.02 -19.52 -2.39
N SER A 92 -15.05 -18.78 -1.29
CA SER A 92 -15.50 -17.39 -1.28
C SER A 92 -14.48 -16.48 -2.00
N LYS A 93 -14.90 -15.28 -2.39
CA LYS A 93 -14.01 -14.28 -3.01
C LYS A 93 -12.83 -13.96 -2.09
N GLU A 94 -13.14 -13.77 -0.82
CA GLU A 94 -12.18 -13.43 0.22
C GLU A 94 -11.14 -14.54 0.41
N GLU A 95 -11.57 -15.81 0.36
CA GLU A 95 -10.64 -16.94 0.41
C GLU A 95 -9.71 -16.97 -0.79
N ILE A 96 -10.24 -16.80 -2.00
CA ILE A 96 -9.45 -16.79 -3.23
C ILE A 96 -8.40 -15.67 -3.17
N GLU A 97 -8.80 -14.47 -2.77
CA GLU A 97 -7.92 -13.32 -2.65
C GLU A 97 -6.79 -13.56 -1.65
N ILE A 98 -7.12 -14.06 -0.45
CA ILE A 98 -6.15 -14.30 0.61
C ILE A 98 -5.19 -15.43 0.23
N PHE A 99 -5.67 -16.51 -0.41
CA PHE A 99 -4.81 -17.58 -0.91
C PHE A 99 -3.87 -17.08 -2.02
N ALA A 100 -4.33 -16.22 -2.91
CA ALA A 100 -3.48 -15.63 -3.95
C ALA A 100 -2.36 -14.77 -3.34
N ILE A 101 -2.68 -13.93 -2.34
CA ILE A 101 -1.69 -13.13 -1.60
C ILE A 101 -0.69 -14.04 -0.88
N ALA A 102 -1.18 -15.06 -0.18
CA ALA A 102 -0.34 -15.99 0.56
C ALA A 102 0.63 -16.73 -0.36
N LYS A 103 0.15 -17.18 -1.52
CA LYS A 103 0.96 -17.86 -2.53
C LYS A 103 2.05 -16.94 -3.10
N ASP A 104 1.72 -15.70 -3.43
CA ASP A 104 2.68 -14.71 -3.92
C ASP A 104 3.80 -14.46 -2.89
N ILE A 105 3.44 -14.38 -1.59
CA ILE A 105 4.42 -14.25 -0.51
C ILE A 105 5.33 -15.46 -0.43
N GLN A 106 4.76 -16.69 -0.46
CA GLN A 106 5.55 -17.92 -0.39
C GLN A 106 6.52 -18.04 -1.58
N GLU A 107 6.07 -17.75 -2.79
CA GLU A 107 6.89 -17.74 -3.99
C GLU A 107 8.06 -16.76 -3.87
N LYS A 108 7.80 -15.54 -3.40
CA LYS A 108 8.88 -14.56 -3.19
C LYS A 108 9.90 -14.97 -2.14
N ILE A 109 9.46 -15.64 -1.07
CA ILE A 109 10.34 -16.20 -0.04
C ILE A 109 11.18 -17.34 -0.63
N GLU A 110 10.56 -18.29 -1.34
CA GLU A 110 11.21 -19.44 -1.93
C GLU A 110 12.28 -19.06 -2.96
N TYR A 111 11.99 -18.08 -3.80
CA TYR A 111 12.91 -17.59 -4.83
C TYR A 111 13.89 -16.52 -4.34
N ASN A 112 13.95 -16.26 -3.03
CA ASN A 112 14.85 -15.26 -2.45
C ASN A 112 14.73 -13.89 -3.12
N TYR A 113 13.49 -13.42 -3.32
CA TYR A 113 13.23 -12.12 -3.98
C TYR A 113 14.10 -11.02 -3.34
N PRO A 114 14.88 -10.25 -4.14
CA PRO A 114 15.80 -9.28 -3.58
C PRO A 114 15.07 -8.03 -3.08
N VAL A 115 15.40 -7.63 -1.86
CA VAL A 115 14.94 -6.37 -1.26
C VAL A 115 16.13 -5.56 -0.77
N LEU A 116 16.00 -4.24 -0.84
CA LEU A 116 17.02 -3.34 -0.32
C LEU A 116 16.94 -3.25 1.20
N ASP A 117 18.05 -3.55 1.86
CA ASP A 117 18.21 -3.26 3.28
C ASP A 117 18.64 -1.81 3.47
N LYS A 118 17.78 -1.01 4.11
CA LYS A 118 18.01 0.43 4.33
C LYS A 118 19.17 0.75 5.27
N ASN A 119 19.55 -0.21 6.13
CA ASN A 119 20.62 0.01 7.11
C ASN A 119 21.99 -0.21 6.48
N THR A 120 22.10 -1.23 5.62
CA THR A 120 23.36 -1.61 4.99
C THR A 120 23.50 -1.07 3.57
N ASN A 121 22.39 -0.58 2.99
CA ASN A 121 22.29 -0.16 1.61
C ASN A 121 22.71 -1.26 0.62
N THR A 122 22.38 -2.51 0.92
CA THR A 122 22.67 -3.69 0.11
C THR A 122 21.42 -4.51 -0.14
N LEU A 123 21.41 -5.26 -1.24
CA LEU A 123 20.34 -6.21 -1.52
C LEU A 123 20.49 -7.44 -0.64
N ARG A 124 19.38 -7.91 -0.10
CA ARG A 124 19.25 -9.17 0.63
C ARG A 124 18.01 -9.94 0.21
N PRO A 125 17.92 -11.24 0.47
CA PRO A 125 16.68 -11.98 0.31
C PRO A 125 15.53 -11.37 1.14
N VAL A 126 14.33 -11.41 0.60
CA VAL A 126 13.12 -11.01 1.29
C VAL A 126 12.83 -11.91 2.49
N THR A 127 12.25 -11.35 3.52
CA THR A 127 11.76 -12.07 4.70
C THR A 127 10.30 -11.74 4.94
N TYR A 128 9.59 -12.52 5.75
CA TYR A 128 8.17 -12.24 6.07
C TYR A 128 7.93 -10.85 6.66
N LYS A 129 8.94 -10.23 7.29
CA LYS A 129 8.85 -8.87 7.86
C LYS A 129 8.82 -7.77 6.81
N ASP A 130 9.17 -8.08 5.57
CA ASP A 130 9.22 -7.11 4.48
C ASP A 130 7.86 -6.95 3.78
N PHE A 131 6.90 -7.83 4.08
CA PHE A 131 5.56 -7.75 3.52
C PHE A 131 4.61 -6.96 4.42
N CYS A 132 3.73 -6.17 3.78
CA CYS A 132 2.63 -5.49 4.43
C CYS A 132 1.37 -5.69 3.60
N ILE A 133 0.30 -6.18 4.23
CA ILE A 133 -1.01 -6.36 3.61
C ILE A 133 -1.93 -5.26 4.13
N ILE A 134 -2.49 -4.49 3.20
CA ILE A 134 -3.47 -3.44 3.52
C ILE A 134 -4.83 -3.90 3.06
N MET A 135 -5.81 -3.92 3.97
CA MET A 135 -7.18 -4.34 3.71
C MET A 135 -8.16 -3.22 4.04
N ASP A 136 -9.24 -3.15 3.29
CA ASP A 136 -10.28 -2.15 3.49
C ASP A 136 -11.25 -2.48 4.64
N ARG A 137 -11.32 -3.76 5.07
CA ARG A 137 -12.28 -4.27 6.05
C ARG A 137 -11.65 -5.14 7.11
N ASN A 138 -11.97 -4.85 8.36
CA ASN A 138 -11.55 -5.67 9.51
C ASN A 138 -12.18 -7.07 9.51
N SER A 139 -13.32 -7.26 8.83
CA SER A 139 -14.01 -8.55 8.78
C SER A 139 -13.21 -9.69 8.13
N THR A 140 -12.23 -9.35 7.30
CA THR A 140 -11.37 -10.33 6.63
C THR A 140 -10.14 -10.72 7.45
N PHE A 141 -9.84 -10.04 8.56
CA PHE A 141 -8.65 -10.32 9.38
C PHE A 141 -8.65 -11.73 9.97
N ASP A 142 -9.78 -12.18 10.51
CA ASP A 142 -9.87 -13.51 11.11
C ASP A 142 -9.72 -14.63 10.08
N LEU A 143 -10.24 -14.41 8.87
CA LEU A 143 -10.07 -15.34 7.76
C LEU A 143 -8.62 -15.37 7.28
N THR A 144 -8.00 -14.19 7.14
CA THR A 144 -6.58 -14.06 6.78
C THR A 144 -5.70 -14.80 7.79
N LYS A 145 -5.94 -14.60 9.08
CA LYS A 145 -5.22 -15.29 10.13
C LYS A 145 -5.31 -16.82 9.99
N LYS A 146 -6.52 -17.35 9.81
CA LYS A 146 -6.74 -18.80 9.65
C LYS A 146 -6.00 -19.38 8.43
N ILE A 147 -6.06 -18.69 7.28
CA ILE A 147 -5.40 -19.16 6.06
C ILE A 147 -3.88 -19.09 6.20
N PHE A 148 -3.34 -18.01 6.79
CA PHE A 148 -1.91 -17.86 7.01
C PHE A 148 -1.37 -18.87 8.03
N GLU A 149 -2.13 -19.15 9.10
CA GLU A 149 -1.81 -20.22 10.05
C GLU A 149 -1.82 -21.60 9.37
N PHE A 150 -2.82 -21.88 8.54
CA PHE A 150 -2.89 -23.13 7.77
C PHE A 150 -1.69 -23.31 6.84
N LEU A 151 -1.23 -22.23 6.20
CA LEU A 151 -0.08 -22.22 5.30
C LEU A 151 1.27 -22.04 6.02
N SER A 152 1.26 -21.98 7.37
CA SER A 152 2.45 -21.73 8.19
C SER A 152 3.19 -20.44 7.84
N ILE A 153 2.45 -19.40 7.45
CA ILE A 153 2.99 -18.07 7.19
C ILE A 153 2.83 -17.22 8.46
N PRO A 154 3.92 -16.67 9.03
CA PRO A 154 3.82 -15.83 10.22
C PRO A 154 3.09 -14.51 9.88
N LEU A 155 2.12 -14.15 10.72
CA LEU A 155 1.29 -12.94 10.54
C LEU A 155 1.23 -12.15 11.84
N SER A 156 1.41 -10.84 11.74
CA SER A 156 1.13 -9.89 12.82
C SER A 156 0.00 -8.96 12.39
N LEU A 157 -1.06 -8.90 13.19
CA LEU A 157 -2.23 -8.07 12.91
C LEU A 157 -2.17 -6.80 13.76
N TYR A 158 -2.30 -5.65 13.12
CA TYR A 158 -2.54 -4.37 13.79
C TYR A 158 -4.05 -4.09 13.72
N LYS A 159 -4.74 -4.39 14.80
CA LYS A 159 -6.15 -4.08 14.99
C LYS A 159 -6.24 -3.10 16.14
N ASP A 160 -6.94 -1.99 15.93
CA ASP A 160 -7.35 -1.12 17.05
C ASP A 160 -8.39 -1.91 17.86
N GLU A 161 -7.93 -2.61 18.90
CA GLU A 161 -8.81 -3.21 19.89
C GLU A 161 -9.24 -2.11 20.85
N GLU A 162 -10.55 -1.90 20.97
CA GLU A 162 -11.06 -1.12 22.09
C GLU A 162 -10.60 -1.81 23.37
N LEU A 163 -9.88 -1.09 24.22
CA LEU A 163 -9.31 -1.58 25.49
C LEU A 163 -10.34 -2.30 26.39
N ASN A 164 -11.63 -2.12 26.14
CA ASN A 164 -12.71 -2.72 26.92
C ASN A 164 -13.06 -4.15 26.53
N ASN A 165 -12.59 -4.68 25.39
CA ASN A 165 -12.93 -6.02 24.91
C ASN A 165 -11.77 -7.03 25.00
N GLY A 166 -10.62 -6.65 25.54
CA GLY A 166 -9.49 -7.55 25.78
C GLY A 166 -9.77 -8.48 26.98
N TYR A 167 -9.59 -9.77 26.80
CA TYR A 167 -9.67 -10.76 27.89
C TYR A 167 -8.73 -10.43 29.04
N ASP A 168 -7.63 -9.75 28.77
CA ASP A 168 -6.64 -9.36 29.77
C ASP A 168 -7.16 -8.34 30.80
N ILE A 169 -8.22 -7.58 30.48
CA ILE A 169 -8.85 -6.63 31.41
C ILE A 169 -9.75 -7.36 32.43
N TYR A 170 -10.24 -8.56 32.11
CA TYR A 170 -11.04 -9.35 33.05
C TYR A 170 -10.21 -10.07 34.11
N ILE A 171 -8.91 -10.21 33.91
CA ILE A 171 -7.98 -10.86 34.84
C ILE A 171 -7.53 -9.88 35.94
N ILE A 172 -7.63 -8.57 35.70
CA ILE A 172 -7.19 -7.52 36.63
C ILE A 172 -8.32 -7.05 37.56
N LYS A 173 -9.55 -7.52 37.37
CA LYS A 173 -10.69 -7.29 38.27
C LYS A 173 -10.88 -8.45 39.22
#